data_f7f27ee46dd1cfff0d07685f6482f046
#
_entry.id   f7f27ee46dd1cfff0d07685f6482f046
#
_cell.length_a   1.000
_cell.length_b   1.000
_cell.length_c   1.000
_cell.angle_alpha   90.00
_cell.angle_beta   90.00
_cell.angle_gamma   90.00
#
_symmetry.space_group_name_H-M   'P 1'
#
loop_
_entity.id
_entity.type
_entity.pdbx_description
1 polymer ?
#
loop_
_entity_poly.entity_id
_entity_poly.type
_entity_poly.pdbx_seq_one_letter_code
_entity_poly.pdbx_strand_id
1 'polypeptide(L)'
;MSQQNQVIFNGRYELHRRLGRGGMAEVSLARDQLLDRPVAVKVLFPALATDQGFVERFRREAQAAANLQHPNIVSVFDWGEANGTYFIVMEYVEGLTLADTLRDEGRLHPDRAAEITADIAAALGFAHRNGVVHRDVKPGNVLLTRDGGVKVADFGIARAISD
;
A
#
# COMPACT_ATOMS: atom_id res chain seq x y z
N MET A 1 -7.78 -15.85 30.08
CA MET A 1 -7.04 -14.88 29.27
C MET A 1 -6.74 -15.53 27.95
N SER A 2 -7.48 -15.14 26.93
CA SER A 2 -7.28 -15.67 25.58
C SER A 2 -5.95 -15.13 25.04
N GLN A 3 -4.93 -15.97 25.00
CA GLN A 3 -3.78 -15.68 24.14
C GLN A 3 -4.32 -15.64 22.71
N GLN A 4 -4.55 -14.45 22.18
CA GLN A 4 -4.75 -14.29 20.76
C GLN A 4 -3.47 -14.81 20.12
N ASN A 5 -3.58 -15.91 19.40
CA ASN A 5 -2.48 -16.46 18.60
C ASN A 5 -2.06 -15.37 17.61
N GLN A 6 -1.00 -14.67 17.94
CA GLN A 6 -0.47 -13.59 17.15
C GLN A 6 0.14 -14.19 15.89
N VAL A 7 -0.33 -13.72 14.73
CA VAL A 7 0.16 -14.23 13.44
C VAL A 7 1.49 -13.56 13.12
N ILE A 8 2.53 -14.37 12.94
CA ILE A 8 3.86 -13.89 12.58
C ILE A 8 4.25 -14.50 11.23
N PHE A 9 4.50 -13.64 10.24
CA PHE A 9 4.96 -14.08 8.92
C PHE A 9 6.48 -14.18 8.88
N ASN A 10 6.98 -15.34 8.44
CA ASN A 10 8.41 -15.63 8.27
C ASN A 10 9.25 -15.38 9.53
N GLY A 11 8.65 -15.53 10.72
CA GLY A 11 9.33 -15.26 11.99
C GLY A 11 9.75 -13.82 12.19
N ARG A 12 9.24 -12.89 11.40
CA ARG A 12 9.70 -11.50 11.37
C ARG A 12 8.57 -10.49 11.50
N TYR A 13 7.49 -10.65 10.75
CA TYR A 13 6.41 -9.66 10.68
C TYR A 13 5.24 -10.09 11.55
N GLU A 14 5.07 -9.44 12.67
CA GLU A 14 3.98 -9.68 13.60
C GLU A 14 2.78 -8.84 13.22
N LEU A 15 1.70 -9.49 12.77
CA LEU A 15 0.49 -8.81 12.34
C LEU A 15 -0.31 -8.30 13.54
N HIS A 16 -0.77 -7.06 13.46
CA HIS A 16 -1.61 -6.43 14.46
C HIS A 16 -3.02 -6.19 13.93
N ARG A 17 -3.45 -4.92 13.87
CA ARG A 17 -4.80 -4.59 13.44
C ARG A 17 -4.90 -4.42 11.92
N ARG A 18 -6.08 -4.69 11.39
CA ARG A 18 -6.39 -4.42 9.99
C ARG A 18 -6.46 -2.91 9.73
N LEU A 19 -5.82 -2.47 8.65
CA LEU A 19 -5.85 -1.10 8.18
C LEU A 19 -6.86 -0.91 7.05
N GLY A 20 -7.03 -1.92 6.20
CA GLY A 20 -7.93 -1.86 5.06
C GLY A 20 -8.14 -3.21 4.41
N ARG A 21 -9.14 -3.27 3.55
CA ARG A 21 -9.51 -4.47 2.80
C ARG A 21 -9.94 -4.08 1.39
N GLY A 22 -9.34 -4.72 0.40
CA GLY A 22 -9.70 -4.57 -1.00
C GLY A 22 -10.34 -5.82 -1.61
N GLY A 23 -10.45 -5.87 -2.93
CA GLY A 23 -11.04 -6.98 -3.65
C GLY A 23 -10.20 -8.26 -3.69
N MET A 24 -8.88 -8.16 -3.50
CA MET A 24 -7.99 -9.33 -3.57
C MET A 24 -7.06 -9.48 -2.37
N ALA A 25 -6.92 -8.46 -1.55
CA ALA A 25 -5.98 -8.45 -0.43
C ALA A 25 -6.49 -7.62 0.73
N GLU A 26 -5.89 -7.85 1.88
CA GLU A 26 -6.12 -7.12 3.12
C GLU A 26 -4.81 -6.52 3.61
N VAL A 27 -4.83 -5.29 4.09
CA VAL A 27 -3.67 -4.60 4.63
C VAL A 27 -3.78 -4.55 6.15
N SER A 28 -2.74 -4.98 6.83
CA SER A 28 -2.63 -4.94 8.29
C SER A 28 -1.43 -4.12 8.73
N LEU A 29 -1.59 -3.42 9.85
CA LEU A 29 -0.45 -2.91 10.58
C LEU A 29 0.33 -4.09 11.15
N ALA A 30 1.63 -4.06 11.02
CA ALA A 30 2.50 -5.09 11.56
C ALA A 30 3.75 -4.47 12.18
N ARG A 31 4.45 -5.28 12.95
CA ARG A 31 5.77 -4.92 13.47
C ARG A 31 6.83 -5.79 12.81
N ASP A 32 7.80 -5.14 12.20
CA ASP A 32 9.04 -5.80 11.77
C ASP A 32 9.92 -6.01 13.02
N GLN A 33 9.95 -7.24 13.51
CA GLN A 33 10.69 -7.58 14.73
C GLN A 33 12.21 -7.51 14.55
N LEU A 34 12.68 -7.68 13.30
CA LEU A 34 14.11 -7.65 13.01
C LEU A 34 14.66 -6.21 13.04
N LEU A 35 13.96 -5.28 12.40
CA LEU A 35 14.37 -3.87 12.34
C LEU A 35 13.66 -2.99 13.39
N ASP A 36 12.79 -3.59 14.19
CA ASP A 36 12.06 -2.93 15.30
C ASP A 36 11.30 -1.67 14.84
N ARG A 37 10.47 -1.83 13.81
CA ARG A 37 9.69 -0.73 13.24
C ARG A 37 8.30 -1.16 12.81
N PRO A 38 7.31 -0.23 12.81
CA PRO A 38 6.01 -0.51 12.22
C PRO A 38 6.12 -0.61 10.70
N VAL A 39 5.34 -1.51 10.11
CA VAL A 39 5.19 -1.69 8.67
C VAL A 39 3.73 -1.96 8.34
N ALA A 40 3.36 -1.81 7.07
CA ALA A 40 2.09 -2.28 6.55
C ALA A 40 2.31 -3.57 5.77
N VAL A 41 1.51 -4.58 6.02
CA VAL A 41 1.59 -5.87 5.33
C VAL A 41 0.31 -6.09 4.56
N LYS A 42 0.43 -6.21 3.25
CA LYS A 42 -0.66 -6.51 2.33
C LYS A 42 -0.65 -8.00 2.04
N VAL A 43 -1.72 -8.68 2.40
CA VAL A 43 -1.83 -10.14 2.31
C VAL A 43 -2.87 -10.50 1.28
N LEU A 44 -2.47 -11.25 0.25
CA LEU A 44 -3.37 -11.80 -0.75
C LEU A 44 -4.37 -12.75 -0.05
N PHE A 45 -5.66 -12.63 -0.36
CA PHE A 45 -6.65 -13.56 0.22
C PHE A 45 -6.25 -15.00 -0.10
N PRO A 46 -6.19 -15.90 0.88
CA PRO A 46 -5.76 -17.29 0.66
C PRO A 46 -6.55 -18.01 -0.44
N ALA A 47 -7.84 -17.69 -0.59
CA ALA A 47 -8.69 -18.24 -1.65
C ALA A 47 -8.19 -17.87 -3.07
N LEU A 48 -7.46 -16.78 -3.22
CA LEU A 48 -6.91 -16.32 -4.50
C LEU A 48 -5.46 -16.77 -4.73
N ALA A 49 -4.82 -17.29 -3.71
CA ALA A 49 -3.40 -17.71 -3.78
C ALA A 49 -3.17 -18.94 -4.68
N THR A 50 -4.22 -19.68 -5.01
CA THR A 50 -4.17 -20.81 -5.94
C THR A 50 -4.44 -20.38 -7.38
N ASP A 51 -4.87 -19.15 -7.63
CA ASP A 51 -5.10 -18.61 -8.96
C ASP A 51 -3.84 -17.88 -9.45
N GLN A 52 -3.20 -18.43 -10.47
CA GLN A 52 -1.95 -17.89 -11.03
C GLN A 52 -2.11 -16.44 -11.50
N GLY A 53 -3.26 -16.08 -12.04
CA GLY A 53 -3.52 -14.73 -12.51
C GLY A 53 -3.49 -13.69 -11.39
N PHE A 54 -4.09 -13.99 -10.24
CA PHE A 54 -4.06 -13.12 -9.06
C PHE A 54 -2.66 -13.04 -8.44
N VAL A 55 -1.96 -14.16 -8.34
CA VAL A 55 -0.59 -14.20 -7.81
C VAL A 55 0.34 -13.36 -8.68
N GLU A 56 0.27 -13.49 -10.00
CA GLU A 56 1.09 -12.72 -10.94
C GLU A 56 0.81 -11.21 -10.86
N ARG A 57 -0.45 -10.81 -10.74
CA ARG A 57 -0.82 -9.39 -10.55
C ARG A 57 -0.27 -8.86 -9.24
N PHE A 58 -0.40 -9.62 -8.19
CA PHE A 58 0.09 -9.25 -6.86
C PHE A 58 1.62 -9.09 -6.86
N ARG A 59 2.32 -10.01 -7.53
CA ARG A 59 3.78 -9.94 -7.72
C ARG A 59 4.19 -8.73 -8.53
N ARG A 60 3.49 -8.43 -9.63
CA ARG A 60 3.78 -7.27 -10.49
C ARG A 60 3.61 -5.96 -9.75
N GLU A 61 2.61 -5.85 -8.88
CA GLU A 61 2.41 -4.69 -8.01
C GLU A 61 3.64 -4.46 -7.12
N ALA A 62 4.10 -5.52 -6.45
CA ALA A 62 5.29 -5.44 -5.62
C ALA A 62 6.53 -5.07 -6.43
N GLN A 63 6.75 -5.69 -7.59
CA GLN A 63 7.89 -5.42 -8.45
C GLN A 63 7.89 -3.99 -9.01
N ALA A 64 6.72 -3.50 -9.44
CA ALA A 64 6.58 -2.14 -9.95
C ALA A 64 6.97 -1.11 -8.89
N ALA A 65 6.50 -1.30 -7.66
CA ALA A 65 6.76 -0.37 -6.57
C ALA A 65 8.14 -0.54 -5.92
N ALA A 66 8.75 -1.71 -6.01
CA ALA A 66 10.00 -2.04 -5.31
C ALA A 66 11.18 -1.13 -5.69
N ASN A 67 11.20 -0.63 -6.91
CA ASN A 67 12.26 0.26 -7.42
C ASN A 67 11.89 1.74 -7.38
N LEU A 68 10.71 2.07 -6.86
CA LEU A 68 10.24 3.44 -6.76
C LEU A 68 10.53 3.98 -5.36
N GLN A 69 11.66 4.66 -5.19
CA GLN A 69 12.00 5.36 -3.95
C GLN A 69 11.84 6.86 -4.16
N HIS A 70 10.80 7.40 -3.56
CA HIS A 70 10.45 8.81 -3.68
C HIS A 70 9.69 9.27 -2.43
N PRO A 71 9.88 10.51 -1.96
CA PRO A 71 9.20 11.00 -0.76
C PRO A 71 7.67 10.97 -0.83
N ASN A 72 7.12 11.04 -2.04
CA ASN A 72 5.67 11.02 -2.26
C ASN A 72 5.14 9.67 -2.75
N ILE A 73 5.91 8.59 -2.60
CA ILE A 73 5.51 7.22 -2.94
C ILE A 73 5.68 6.33 -1.72
N VAL A 74 4.67 5.50 -1.43
CA VAL A 74 4.79 4.47 -0.40
C VAL A 74 5.81 3.43 -0.85
N SER A 75 6.85 3.23 -0.04
CA SER A 75 7.94 2.30 -0.34
C SER A 75 7.52 0.85 -0.11
N VAL A 76 7.96 -0.05 -0.98
CA VAL A 76 7.88 -1.50 -0.78
C VAL A 76 9.21 -2.00 -0.22
N PHE A 77 9.14 -2.75 0.88
CA PHE A 77 10.31 -3.22 1.60
C PHE A 77 10.63 -4.69 1.36
N ASP A 78 9.60 -5.53 1.20
CA ASP A 78 9.79 -6.97 1.12
C ASP A 78 8.60 -7.67 0.48
N TRP A 79 8.81 -8.91 0.08
CA TRP A 79 7.83 -9.85 -0.45
C TRP A 79 8.04 -11.19 0.22
N GLY A 80 6.97 -11.91 0.51
CA GLY A 80 7.11 -13.24 1.06
C GLY A 80 5.93 -14.15 0.79
N GLU A 81 6.10 -15.40 1.17
CA GLU A 81 5.09 -16.44 1.16
C GLU A 81 4.96 -16.99 2.57
N ALA A 82 3.75 -17.06 3.09
CA ALA A 82 3.47 -17.60 4.41
C ALA A 82 2.00 -18.04 4.50
N ASN A 83 1.75 -19.07 5.30
CA ASN A 83 0.40 -19.57 5.59
C ASN A 83 -0.44 -19.85 4.34
N GLY A 84 0.19 -20.35 3.26
CA GLY A 84 -0.50 -20.71 2.02
C GLY A 84 -0.87 -19.53 1.13
N THR A 85 -0.32 -18.36 1.39
CA THR A 85 -0.55 -17.17 0.57
C THR A 85 0.71 -16.32 0.42
N TYR A 86 0.59 -15.15 -0.23
CA TYR A 86 1.67 -14.21 -0.49
C TYR A 86 1.41 -12.89 0.20
N PHE A 87 2.47 -12.17 0.55
CA PHE A 87 2.35 -10.87 1.19
C PHE A 87 3.41 -9.89 0.69
N ILE A 88 3.07 -8.62 0.76
CA ILE A 88 3.95 -7.48 0.46
C ILE A 88 4.13 -6.67 1.72
N VAL A 89 5.37 -6.40 2.10
CA VAL A 89 5.69 -5.50 3.22
C VAL A 89 6.02 -4.13 2.66
N MET A 90 5.38 -3.12 3.21
CA MET A 90 5.53 -1.76 2.75
C MET A 90 5.64 -0.77 3.93
N GLU A 91 6.04 0.42 3.61
CA GLU A 91 6.06 1.55 4.52
C GLU A 91 4.69 1.73 5.19
N TYR A 92 4.68 1.83 6.51
CA TYR A 92 3.49 2.27 7.23
C TYR A 92 3.42 3.78 7.25
N VAL A 93 2.37 4.31 6.67
CA VAL A 93 2.09 5.75 6.66
C VAL A 93 1.00 6.03 7.69
N GLU A 94 1.38 6.72 8.75
CA GLU A 94 0.44 7.15 9.77
C GLU A 94 -0.30 8.41 9.29
N GLY A 95 -1.60 8.25 9.05
CA GLY A 95 -2.43 9.31 8.51
C GLY A 95 -3.75 8.78 7.97
N LEU A 96 -4.39 9.59 7.16
CA LEU A 96 -5.67 9.28 6.51
C LEU A 96 -5.50 9.26 5.00
N THR A 97 -6.40 8.56 4.30
CA THR A 97 -6.48 8.72 2.85
C THR A 97 -7.06 10.09 2.50
N LEU A 98 -6.76 10.57 1.32
CA LEU A 98 -7.41 11.78 0.79
C LEU A 98 -8.93 11.59 0.68
N ALA A 99 -9.38 10.36 0.37
CA ALA A 99 -10.81 10.04 0.35
C ALA A 99 -11.46 10.23 1.72
N ASP A 100 -10.81 9.78 2.79
CA ASP A 100 -11.30 9.97 4.17
C ASP A 100 -11.36 11.46 4.53
N THR A 101 -10.34 12.21 4.18
CA THR A 101 -10.27 13.65 4.43
C THR A 101 -11.37 14.40 3.69
N LEU A 102 -11.62 14.09 2.43
CA LEU A 102 -12.70 14.71 1.65
C LEU A 102 -14.08 14.36 2.20
N ARG A 103 -14.28 13.14 2.69
CA ARG A 103 -15.54 12.74 3.32
C ARG A 103 -15.78 13.49 4.62
N ASP A 104 -14.74 13.68 5.43
CA ASP A 104 -14.85 14.29 6.76
C ASP A 104 -14.90 15.82 6.69
N GLU A 105 -14.14 16.44 5.81
CA GLU A 105 -13.98 17.88 5.69
C GLU A 105 -14.80 18.50 4.53
N GLY A 106 -15.26 17.69 3.57
CA GLY A 106 -15.90 18.14 2.35
C GLY A 106 -14.86 18.68 1.35
N ARG A 107 -14.93 19.98 1.05
CA ARG A 107 -13.97 20.60 0.12
C ARG A 107 -12.67 20.97 0.83
N LEU A 108 -11.57 20.78 0.13
CA LEU A 108 -10.30 21.34 0.53
C LEU A 108 -10.19 22.81 0.08
N HIS A 109 -9.46 23.60 0.86
CA HIS A 109 -9.04 24.93 0.39
C HIS A 109 -8.27 24.79 -0.94
N PRO A 110 -8.51 25.67 -1.94
CA PRO A 110 -7.84 25.55 -3.25
C PRO A 110 -6.31 25.47 -3.17
N ASP A 111 -5.68 26.22 -2.27
CA ASP A 111 -4.23 26.18 -2.10
C ASP A 111 -3.74 24.81 -1.61
N ARG A 112 -4.49 24.23 -0.67
CA ARG A 112 -4.17 22.88 -0.18
C ARG A 112 -4.37 21.82 -1.26
N ALA A 113 -5.44 21.91 -2.03
CA ALA A 113 -5.69 21.03 -3.17
C ALA A 113 -4.58 21.13 -4.21
N ALA A 114 -4.07 22.32 -4.49
CA ALA A 114 -2.96 22.53 -5.41
C ALA A 114 -1.65 21.92 -4.89
N GLU A 115 -1.34 22.08 -3.60
CA GLU A 115 -0.16 21.47 -2.98
C GLU A 115 -0.19 19.94 -3.05
N ILE A 116 -1.32 19.34 -2.69
CA ILE A 116 -1.51 17.88 -2.75
C ILE A 116 -1.36 17.39 -4.19
N THR A 117 -1.98 18.08 -5.14
CA THR A 117 -1.90 17.74 -6.57
C THR A 117 -0.46 17.82 -7.10
N ALA A 118 0.29 18.84 -6.69
CA ALA A 118 1.71 18.98 -7.05
C ALA A 118 2.54 17.79 -6.55
N ASP A 119 2.32 17.34 -5.32
CA ASP A 119 3.00 16.18 -4.75
C ASP A 119 2.63 14.87 -5.44
N ILE A 120 1.35 14.70 -5.78
CA ILE A 120 0.88 13.56 -6.58
C ILE A 120 1.56 13.58 -7.97
N ALA A 121 1.61 14.73 -8.61
CA ALA A 121 2.26 14.89 -9.91
C ALA A 121 3.75 14.56 -9.85
N ALA A 122 4.44 14.95 -8.78
CA ALA A 122 5.84 14.60 -8.56
C ALA A 122 6.04 13.09 -8.45
N ALA A 123 5.18 12.41 -7.69
CA ALA A 123 5.20 10.95 -7.57
C ALA A 123 4.97 10.26 -8.92
N LEU A 124 3.94 10.66 -9.65
CA LEU A 124 3.60 10.09 -10.94
C LEU A 124 4.69 10.34 -11.99
N GLY A 125 5.25 11.55 -12.03
CA GLY A 125 6.35 11.89 -12.93
C GLY A 125 7.59 11.03 -12.67
N PHE A 126 7.93 10.82 -11.42
CA PHE A 126 9.02 9.93 -11.04
C PHE A 126 8.76 8.48 -11.48
N ALA A 127 7.56 7.96 -11.22
CA ALA A 127 7.18 6.62 -11.63
C ALA A 127 7.25 6.45 -13.16
N HIS A 128 6.72 7.40 -13.91
CA HIS A 128 6.74 7.38 -15.38
C HIS A 128 8.16 7.37 -15.94
N ARG A 129 9.06 8.17 -15.36
CA ARG A 129 10.49 8.16 -15.76
C ARG A 129 11.16 6.82 -15.46
N ASN A 130 10.65 6.04 -14.55
CA ASN A 130 11.11 4.70 -14.21
C ASN A 130 10.30 3.58 -14.88
N GLY A 131 9.49 3.90 -15.87
CA GLY A 131 8.73 2.94 -16.68
C GLY A 131 7.49 2.39 -16.01
N VAL A 132 7.00 3.02 -14.93
CA VAL A 132 5.82 2.57 -14.18
C VAL A 132 4.67 3.55 -14.36
N VAL A 133 3.51 3.04 -14.76
CA VAL A 133 2.25 3.79 -14.85
C VAL A 133 1.33 3.32 -13.72
N HIS A 134 0.79 4.24 -12.95
CA HIS A 134 -0.04 3.90 -11.78
C HIS A 134 -1.34 3.19 -12.16
N ARG A 135 -2.08 3.72 -13.11
CA ARG A 135 -3.34 3.21 -13.70
C ARG A 135 -4.59 3.31 -12.81
N ASP A 136 -4.46 3.66 -11.54
CA ASP A 136 -5.61 3.78 -10.63
C ASP A 136 -5.45 4.94 -9.64
N VAL A 137 -5.11 6.12 -10.16
CA VAL A 137 -4.99 7.33 -9.32
C VAL A 137 -6.38 7.77 -8.87
N LYS A 138 -6.58 7.78 -7.57
CA LYS A 138 -7.83 8.21 -6.95
C LYS A 138 -7.59 8.61 -5.49
N PRO A 139 -8.51 9.35 -4.86
CA PRO A 139 -8.32 9.79 -3.47
C PRO A 139 -8.08 8.66 -2.47
N GLY A 140 -8.62 7.47 -2.71
CA GLY A 140 -8.39 6.31 -1.84
C GLY A 140 -6.97 5.76 -1.90
N ASN A 141 -6.20 6.09 -2.94
CA ASN A 141 -4.81 5.69 -3.12
C ASN A 141 -3.81 6.81 -2.80
N VAL A 142 -4.26 7.87 -2.18
CA VAL A 142 -3.41 8.98 -1.71
C VAL A 142 -3.50 9.06 -0.21
N LEU A 143 -2.35 8.95 0.45
CA LEU A 143 -2.23 9.05 1.91
C LEU A 143 -1.72 10.43 2.30
N LEU A 144 -2.39 11.04 3.27
CA LEU A 144 -1.99 12.30 3.87
C LEU A 144 -1.39 12.01 5.24
N THR A 145 -0.12 12.35 5.42
CA THR A 145 0.56 12.17 6.69
C THR A 145 0.14 13.23 7.71
N ARG A 146 0.40 12.97 8.99
CA ARG A 146 0.05 13.92 10.06
C ARG A 146 0.78 15.26 9.96
N ASP A 147 1.97 15.26 9.39
CA ASP A 147 2.80 16.46 9.20
C ASP A 147 2.51 17.19 7.86
N GLY A 148 1.47 16.77 7.15
CA GLY A 148 1.05 17.40 5.90
C GLY A 148 1.71 16.86 4.64
N GLY A 149 2.46 15.75 4.74
CA GLY A 149 3.04 15.07 3.59
C GLY A 149 1.99 14.31 2.77
N VAL A 150 2.35 13.99 1.53
CA VAL A 150 1.50 13.25 0.59
C VAL A 150 2.27 12.03 0.09
N LYS A 151 1.64 10.86 0.13
CA LYS A 151 2.20 9.62 -0.41
C LYS A 151 1.19 8.89 -1.27
N VAL A 152 1.60 8.54 -2.47
CA VAL A 152 0.79 7.76 -3.40
C VAL A 152 1.06 6.28 -3.17
N ALA A 153 0.00 5.50 -3.03
CA ALA A 153 0.03 4.06 -2.79
C ALA A 153 -0.50 3.29 -4.00
N ASP A 154 -0.30 1.96 -3.96
CA ASP A 154 -0.86 1.00 -4.90
C ASP A 154 -0.45 1.21 -6.37
N PHE A 155 0.83 1.52 -6.57
CA PHE A 155 1.44 1.51 -7.90
C PHE A 155 1.40 0.11 -8.51
N GLY A 156 1.00 0.02 -9.76
CA GLY A 156 1.03 -1.23 -10.50
C GLY A 156 -0.06 -2.21 -10.13
N ILE A 157 -1.10 -1.79 -9.41
CA ILE A 157 -2.32 -2.60 -9.38
C ILE A 157 -2.71 -2.81 -10.82
N ALA A 158 -2.33 -3.97 -11.31
CA ALA A 158 -2.84 -4.42 -12.57
C ALA A 158 -4.35 -4.55 -12.37
N ARG A 159 -5.11 -3.56 -12.83
CA ARG A 159 -6.41 -3.90 -13.32
C ARG A 159 -6.17 -5.17 -14.12
N ALA A 160 -6.88 -6.22 -13.78
CA ALA A 160 -7.14 -7.23 -14.77
C ALA A 160 -7.60 -6.45 -15.97
N ILE A 161 -6.72 -6.27 -16.91
CA ILE A 161 -7.15 -5.97 -18.24
C ILE A 161 -7.82 -7.26 -18.65
N SER A 162 -9.09 -7.33 -18.41
CA SER A 162 -9.94 -8.20 -19.18
C SER A 162 -9.94 -7.57 -20.56
N ASP A 163 -9.09 -8.08 -21.41
CA ASP A 163 -9.28 -7.94 -22.84
C ASP A 163 -10.57 -8.64 -23.23
#